data_272fe88cbe693c2db9dac28129650078
#
_entry.id   272fe88cbe693c2db9dac28129650078
#
_cell.length_a   1.000
_cell.length_b   1.000
_cell.length_c   1.000
_cell.angle_alpha   90.00
_cell.angle_beta   90.00
_cell.angle_gamma   90.00
#
_symmetry.space_group_name_H-M   'P 1'
#
loop_
_entity.id
_entity.type
_entity.pdbx_description
1 polymer ?
#
loop_
_entity_poly.entity_id
_entity_poly.type
_entity_poly.pdbx_seq_one_letter_code
_entity_poly.pdbx_strand_id
1 'polypeptide(L)'
;MTFQEEIKRRRTFAIISHPDAGKTTLTEKLLLFGGAIHIAGAVKSNKIKKTATSDWMEIEKQRGISVATSVMGFEYRDYKINILDTPGHQDFAEDTFRTLTAVDSVIIVIDTAKGVETQTRKLMQVCRMRNTPVMVFVNKMDREGKEPFDLLDEIESELGIAVRPLSWPINMGVGFKGVYNIYKKSLDLYTPNKQVISESIAFNDLSSKELEKHIGENNAAKLREDIELIEGVYEPFDVNTYLNGSLAPVFFGSALNNFGVKELLDCFVEIAPSPRAVEATERVVKPEENNFSGFIFKIHANMDPNHRSCIAFVKICSGKFERNVNYKHIRHNKLMKFSSPTAFMAQKKETVDEAFAGDIIGLPDTGTFKIGDSLTAGEEIHFKGLPSFSPEMFKYIENADPLKAKQLNKGIDQLMDEGVAQLFVNQYNGRKIIGTVGQLQFEVIQYRLLHEYNAQCKWEPISLYKACWIESDNAEELEQFKKRKFQYMAKDKEGRDVFLADSGYVLQMAQSDFKNIRFHFTSEF
;
A
#
# COMPACT_ATOMS: atom_id res chain seq x y z
N MET A 1 -4.27 -29.81 -6.49
CA MET A 1 -2.98 -29.25 -6.02
C MET A 1 -2.76 -29.63 -4.58
N THR A 2 -1.53 -29.86 -4.17
CA THR A 2 -1.18 -30.08 -2.78
C THR A 2 -1.25 -28.77 -1.99
N PHE A 3 -1.32 -28.84 -0.66
CA PHE A 3 -1.29 -27.67 0.20
C PHE A 3 -0.09 -26.74 -0.07
N GLN A 4 1.10 -27.32 -0.26
CA GLN A 4 2.31 -26.56 -0.55
C GLN A 4 2.30 -25.92 -1.95
N GLU A 5 1.73 -26.59 -2.96
CA GLU A 5 1.58 -26.02 -4.30
C GLU A 5 0.61 -24.82 -4.26
N GLU A 6 -0.48 -24.93 -3.49
CA GLU A 6 -1.41 -23.82 -3.31
C GLU A 6 -0.74 -22.58 -2.70
N ILE A 7 0.13 -22.76 -1.69
CA ILE A 7 0.89 -21.62 -1.12
C ILE A 7 1.86 -21.05 -2.16
N LYS A 8 2.63 -21.90 -2.82
CA LYS A 8 3.69 -21.47 -3.76
C LYS A 8 3.17 -20.69 -4.97
N ARG A 9 1.94 -20.93 -5.41
CA ARG A 9 1.36 -20.22 -6.55
C ARG A 9 0.83 -18.82 -6.22
N ARG A 10 0.84 -18.39 -4.95
CA ARG A 10 0.32 -17.08 -4.54
C ARG A 10 1.36 -15.98 -4.70
N ARG A 11 0.91 -14.84 -5.18
CA ARG A 11 1.68 -13.60 -5.27
C ARG A 11 0.85 -12.45 -4.72
N THR A 12 1.31 -11.85 -3.64
CA THR A 12 0.60 -10.73 -3.00
C THR A 12 1.52 -9.52 -2.97
N PHE A 13 1.11 -8.46 -3.64
CA PHE A 13 1.93 -7.26 -3.76
C PHE A 13 1.11 -5.98 -3.71
N ALA A 14 1.77 -4.91 -3.28
CA ALA A 14 1.24 -3.55 -3.37
C ALA A 14 1.83 -2.82 -4.57
N ILE A 15 1.06 -1.89 -5.12
CA ILE A 15 1.55 -0.91 -6.08
C ILE A 15 1.62 0.44 -5.37
N ILE A 16 2.81 1.02 -5.33
CA ILE A 16 3.08 2.31 -4.68
C ILE A 16 3.69 3.30 -5.67
N SER A 17 3.40 4.56 -5.47
CA SER A 17 3.95 5.64 -6.29
C SER A 17 3.69 7.01 -5.66
N HIS A 18 4.35 8.02 -6.18
CA HIS A 18 3.88 9.40 -6.04
C HIS A 18 2.56 9.61 -6.81
N PRO A 19 1.70 10.57 -6.40
CA PRO A 19 0.50 10.95 -7.16
C PRO A 19 0.81 11.21 -8.65
N ASP A 20 -0.12 10.82 -9.52
CA ASP A 20 -0.03 10.99 -10.96
C ASP A 20 1.07 10.20 -11.70
N ALA A 21 1.87 9.36 -11.04
CA ALA A 21 2.86 8.52 -11.72
C ALA A 21 2.23 7.44 -12.62
N GLY A 22 0.91 7.18 -12.47
CA GLY A 22 0.15 6.24 -13.29
C GLY A 22 -0.13 4.90 -12.61
N LYS A 23 -0.09 4.86 -11.27
CA LYS A 23 -0.34 3.69 -10.45
C LYS A 23 -1.69 3.01 -10.78
N THR A 24 -2.80 3.74 -10.66
CA THR A 24 -4.14 3.23 -10.95
C THR A 24 -4.28 2.75 -12.40
N THR A 25 -3.62 3.44 -13.34
CA THR A 25 -3.58 2.98 -14.74
C THR A 25 -2.84 1.65 -14.86
N LEU A 26 -1.70 1.48 -14.18
CA LEU A 26 -0.97 0.22 -14.17
C LEU A 26 -1.82 -0.90 -13.56
N THR A 27 -2.46 -0.66 -12.42
CA THR A 27 -3.37 -1.62 -11.76
C THR A 27 -4.46 -2.10 -12.70
N GLU A 28 -5.17 -1.18 -13.37
CA GLU A 28 -6.22 -1.50 -14.34
C GLU A 28 -5.70 -2.34 -15.51
N LYS A 29 -4.46 -2.08 -15.97
CA LYS A 29 -3.85 -2.85 -17.04
C LYS A 29 -3.42 -4.25 -16.60
N LEU A 30 -2.89 -4.40 -15.39
CA LEU A 30 -2.59 -5.72 -14.83
C LEU A 30 -3.85 -6.58 -14.70
N LEU A 31 -4.97 -5.99 -14.24
CA LEU A 31 -6.28 -6.66 -14.20
C LEU A 31 -6.81 -7.02 -15.59
N LEU A 32 -6.58 -6.16 -16.58
CA LEU A 32 -6.96 -6.43 -17.98
C LEU A 32 -6.18 -7.61 -18.56
N PHE A 33 -4.85 -7.63 -18.37
CA PHE A 33 -4.00 -8.73 -18.83
C PHE A 33 -4.27 -10.04 -18.09
N GLY A 34 -4.64 -9.95 -16.82
CA GLY A 34 -5.11 -11.08 -16.03
C GLY A 34 -6.50 -11.58 -16.41
N GLY A 35 -7.19 -10.94 -17.37
CA GLY A 35 -8.56 -11.30 -17.78
C GLY A 35 -9.63 -11.01 -16.72
N ALA A 36 -9.28 -10.31 -15.63
CA ALA A 36 -10.19 -10.00 -14.53
C ALA A 36 -11.20 -8.90 -14.90
N ILE A 37 -10.85 -8.03 -15.84
CA ILE A 37 -11.71 -7.00 -16.41
C ILE A 37 -11.63 -7.02 -17.94
N HIS A 38 -12.72 -6.67 -18.60
CA HIS A 38 -12.77 -6.67 -20.08
C HIS A 38 -12.34 -5.34 -20.71
N ILE A 39 -12.45 -4.24 -19.96
CA ILE A 39 -12.08 -2.89 -20.41
C ILE A 39 -11.48 -2.13 -19.22
N ALA A 40 -10.25 -1.66 -19.36
CA ALA A 40 -9.63 -0.81 -18.35
C ALA A 40 -10.27 0.58 -18.27
N GLY A 41 -10.46 1.12 -17.09
CA GLY A 41 -10.86 2.50 -16.85
C GLY A 41 -9.69 3.47 -17.09
N ALA A 42 -9.96 4.70 -17.54
CA ALA A 42 -8.95 5.74 -17.68
C ALA A 42 -9.23 6.85 -16.66
N VAL A 43 -8.23 7.18 -15.85
CA VAL A 43 -8.32 8.19 -14.78
C VAL A 43 -8.44 9.62 -15.32
N LYS A 44 -7.99 9.90 -16.54
CA LYS A 44 -8.01 11.24 -17.15
C LYS A 44 -8.42 11.23 -18.61
N SER A 45 -9.69 11.01 -18.88
CA SER A 45 -10.26 11.37 -20.17
C SER A 45 -11.68 11.91 -19.97
N ASN A 46 -11.88 13.19 -20.21
CA ASN A 46 -13.20 13.83 -20.25
C ASN A 46 -14.19 13.21 -21.25
N LYS A 47 -13.76 12.17 -22.00
CA LYS A 47 -14.56 11.48 -23.02
C LYS A 47 -14.98 10.07 -22.62
N ILE A 48 -14.41 9.47 -21.57
CA ILE A 48 -14.77 8.11 -21.11
C ILE A 48 -15.37 8.21 -19.70
N LYS A 49 -16.66 7.98 -19.59
CA LYS A 49 -17.41 8.01 -18.30
C LYS A 49 -17.16 6.80 -17.39
N LYS A 50 -16.10 6.02 -17.59
CA LYS A 50 -15.81 4.84 -16.77
C LYS A 50 -14.72 5.18 -15.75
N THR A 51 -15.09 5.16 -14.47
CA THR A 51 -14.15 5.29 -13.33
C THR A 51 -13.29 4.05 -13.21
N ALA A 52 -12.10 4.18 -12.60
CA ALA A 52 -11.22 3.05 -12.33
C ALA A 52 -11.90 2.01 -11.43
N THR A 53 -11.55 0.74 -11.62
CA THR A 53 -12.08 -0.39 -10.83
C THR A 53 -11.68 -0.29 -9.37
N SER A 54 -10.50 0.27 -9.10
CA SER A 54 -9.95 0.50 -7.76
C SER A 54 -10.67 1.61 -6.98
N ASP A 55 -11.25 2.62 -7.67
CA ASP A 55 -11.90 3.77 -7.04
C ASP A 55 -13.40 3.47 -6.84
N TRP A 56 -13.74 2.91 -5.71
CA TRP A 56 -15.11 2.49 -5.39
C TRP A 56 -15.89 3.51 -4.57
N MET A 57 -15.22 4.37 -3.79
CA MET A 57 -15.87 5.43 -3.01
C MET A 57 -16.33 6.58 -3.90
N GLU A 58 -17.49 7.17 -3.58
CA GLU A 58 -18.02 8.30 -4.34
C GLU A 58 -17.11 9.52 -4.29
N ILE A 59 -16.44 9.76 -3.15
CA ILE A 59 -15.46 10.84 -3.00
C ILE A 59 -14.22 10.63 -3.86
N GLU A 60 -13.78 9.39 -4.07
CA GLU A 60 -12.67 9.06 -4.97
C GLU A 60 -13.03 9.38 -6.42
N LYS A 61 -14.23 9.01 -6.83
CA LYS A 61 -14.76 9.28 -8.18
C LYS A 61 -14.92 10.78 -8.45
N GLN A 62 -15.42 11.53 -7.46
CA GLN A 62 -15.60 12.97 -7.59
C GLN A 62 -14.29 13.72 -7.67
N ARG A 63 -13.27 13.29 -6.91
CA ARG A 63 -11.96 13.96 -6.84
C ARG A 63 -10.92 13.39 -7.80
N GLY A 64 -11.14 12.18 -8.33
CA GLY A 64 -10.21 11.48 -9.22
C GLY A 64 -8.91 11.07 -8.53
N ILE A 65 -8.94 10.80 -7.22
CA ILE A 65 -7.81 10.33 -6.41
C ILE A 65 -8.26 9.17 -5.53
N SER A 66 -7.43 8.15 -5.39
CA SER A 66 -7.67 7.04 -4.46
C SER A 66 -7.41 7.51 -3.03
N VAL A 67 -8.35 7.24 -2.14
CA VAL A 67 -8.34 7.64 -0.72
C VAL A 67 -7.99 6.47 0.18
N ALA A 68 -8.37 5.26 -0.23
CA ALA A 68 -8.14 4.04 0.52
C ALA A 68 -7.57 2.93 -0.38
N THR A 69 -6.81 2.01 0.23
CA THR A 69 -6.30 0.83 -0.48
C THR A 69 -7.43 -0.06 -0.95
N SER A 70 -7.41 -0.45 -2.21
CA SER A 70 -8.31 -1.45 -2.80
C SER A 70 -7.59 -2.80 -2.88
N VAL A 71 -8.29 -3.86 -2.48
CA VAL A 71 -7.82 -5.25 -2.58
C VAL A 71 -8.49 -5.90 -3.77
N MET A 72 -7.72 -6.46 -4.70
CA MET A 72 -8.21 -7.10 -5.90
C MET A 72 -7.43 -8.37 -6.17
N GLY A 73 -8.12 -9.42 -6.60
CA GLY A 73 -7.51 -10.70 -6.95
C GLY A 73 -7.82 -11.11 -8.39
N PHE A 74 -6.94 -11.90 -8.99
CA PHE A 74 -7.15 -12.57 -10.26
C PHE A 74 -6.19 -13.75 -10.41
N GLU A 75 -6.49 -14.62 -11.38
CA GLU A 75 -5.56 -15.69 -11.76
C GLU A 75 -4.86 -15.33 -13.07
N TYR A 76 -3.56 -15.59 -13.13
CA TYR A 76 -2.76 -15.36 -14.31
C TYR A 76 -1.74 -16.49 -14.47
N ARG A 77 -1.79 -17.19 -15.60
CA ARG A 77 -1.10 -18.45 -15.78
C ARG A 77 -1.34 -19.31 -14.55
N ASP A 78 -0.72 -20.11 -14.00
CA ASP A 78 -1.04 -20.94 -12.83
C ASP A 78 -0.90 -20.22 -11.47
N TYR A 79 -0.75 -18.88 -11.47
CA TYR A 79 -0.59 -18.08 -10.25
C TYR A 79 -1.89 -17.41 -9.82
N LYS A 80 -2.10 -17.38 -8.51
CA LYS A 80 -3.16 -16.58 -7.87
C LYS A 80 -2.54 -15.28 -7.34
N ILE A 81 -3.03 -14.18 -7.86
CA ILE A 81 -2.46 -12.85 -7.65
C ILE A 81 -3.40 -12.02 -6.79
N ASN A 82 -2.86 -11.39 -5.75
CA ASN A 82 -3.54 -10.39 -4.94
C ASN A 82 -2.82 -9.05 -5.09
N ILE A 83 -3.52 -8.06 -5.64
CA ILE A 83 -3.03 -6.68 -5.79
C ILE A 83 -3.65 -5.82 -4.70
N LEU A 84 -2.83 -5.03 -4.03
CA LEU A 84 -3.24 -3.97 -3.14
C LEU A 84 -2.89 -2.63 -3.80
N ASP A 85 -3.91 -1.97 -4.37
CA ASP A 85 -3.75 -0.64 -4.97
C ASP A 85 -3.85 0.43 -3.89
N THR A 86 -2.72 1.03 -3.52
CA THR A 86 -2.61 1.97 -2.41
C THR A 86 -2.95 3.40 -2.82
N PRO A 87 -3.37 4.29 -1.91
CA PRO A 87 -3.45 5.71 -2.21
C PRO A 87 -2.08 6.28 -2.59
N GLY A 88 -2.04 7.13 -3.64
CA GLY A 88 -0.79 7.80 -4.02
C GLY A 88 -0.53 9.09 -3.23
N HIS A 89 -1.57 9.71 -2.67
CA HIS A 89 -1.48 10.99 -1.99
C HIS A 89 -0.87 10.85 -0.58
N GLN A 90 0.05 11.76 -0.22
CA GLN A 90 0.76 11.72 1.06
C GLN A 90 -0.16 11.75 2.29
N ASP A 91 -1.32 12.41 2.19
CA ASP A 91 -2.29 12.49 3.28
C ASP A 91 -2.82 11.12 3.70
N PHE A 92 -2.75 10.10 2.82
CA PHE A 92 -3.18 8.73 3.07
C PHE A 92 -2.01 7.75 3.24
N ALA A 93 -0.81 8.25 3.52
CA ALA A 93 0.40 7.44 3.66
C ALA A 93 0.27 6.37 4.75
N GLU A 94 -0.47 6.63 5.84
CA GLU A 94 -0.67 5.68 6.93
C GLU A 94 -1.43 4.42 6.49
N ASP A 95 -2.45 4.56 5.63
CA ASP A 95 -3.13 3.41 5.02
C ASP A 95 -2.19 2.61 4.12
N THR A 96 -1.32 3.30 3.37
CA THR A 96 -0.29 2.65 2.56
C THR A 96 0.72 1.91 3.42
N PHE A 97 1.19 2.50 4.53
CA PHE A 97 2.14 1.85 5.43
C PHE A 97 1.57 0.55 6.02
N ARG A 98 0.30 0.58 6.49
CA ARG A 98 -0.40 -0.62 6.97
C ARG A 98 -0.56 -1.66 5.88
N THR A 99 -0.91 -1.24 4.68
CA THR A 99 -1.03 -2.14 3.52
C THR A 99 0.27 -2.85 3.21
N LEU A 100 1.41 -2.16 3.33
CA LEU A 100 2.74 -2.74 3.12
C LEU A 100 3.10 -3.85 4.13
N THR A 101 2.40 -3.95 5.26
CA THR A 101 2.58 -5.09 6.17
C THR A 101 1.95 -6.38 5.66
N ALA A 102 0.95 -6.27 4.82
CA ALA A 102 0.17 -7.41 4.32
C ALA A 102 0.68 -7.98 3.00
N VAL A 103 1.74 -7.38 2.40
CA VAL A 103 2.25 -7.81 1.11
C VAL A 103 3.61 -8.50 1.21
N ASP A 104 3.89 -9.34 0.23
CA ASP A 104 5.12 -10.11 0.14
C ASP A 104 6.16 -9.44 -0.78
N SER A 105 5.71 -8.51 -1.66
CA SER A 105 6.54 -7.70 -2.55
C SER A 105 5.84 -6.39 -2.93
N VAL A 106 6.57 -5.49 -3.61
CA VAL A 106 6.07 -4.16 -3.99
C VAL A 106 6.49 -3.84 -5.43
N ILE A 107 5.58 -3.21 -6.18
CA ILE A 107 5.92 -2.55 -7.45
C ILE A 107 5.89 -1.04 -7.23
N ILE A 108 7.01 -0.37 -7.47
CA ILE A 108 7.14 1.10 -7.44
C ILE A 108 6.94 1.62 -8.84
N VAL A 109 6.00 2.55 -9.02
CA VAL A 109 5.79 3.24 -10.30
C VAL A 109 6.44 4.62 -10.27
N ILE A 110 7.34 4.88 -11.22
CA ILE A 110 8.07 6.14 -11.36
C ILE A 110 7.66 6.80 -12.69
N ASP A 111 7.40 8.10 -12.65
CA ASP A 111 7.15 8.90 -13.85
C ASP A 111 8.48 9.27 -14.51
N THR A 112 8.66 8.94 -15.80
CA THR A 112 9.92 9.19 -16.51
C THR A 112 10.33 10.66 -16.52
N ALA A 113 9.38 11.60 -16.50
CA ALA A 113 9.67 13.03 -16.51
C ALA A 113 10.03 13.58 -15.11
N LYS A 114 9.43 13.01 -14.06
CA LYS A 114 9.60 13.50 -12.69
C LYS A 114 10.72 12.78 -11.93
N GLY A 115 10.91 11.48 -12.19
CA GLY A 115 11.87 10.64 -11.46
C GLY A 115 11.37 10.28 -10.06
N VAL A 116 12.29 10.18 -9.10
CA VAL A 116 12.01 9.81 -7.72
C VAL A 116 11.48 10.99 -6.92
N GLU A 117 10.23 10.93 -6.51
CA GLU A 117 9.55 12.00 -5.77
C GLU A 117 9.46 11.68 -4.27
N THR A 118 9.19 12.69 -3.45
CA THR A 118 9.22 12.62 -1.97
C THR A 118 8.41 11.47 -1.38
N GLN A 119 7.21 11.21 -1.91
CA GLN A 119 6.37 10.13 -1.40
C GLN A 119 6.99 8.75 -1.68
N THR A 120 7.60 8.57 -2.84
CA THR A 120 8.30 7.33 -3.20
C THR A 120 9.43 7.02 -2.22
N ARG A 121 10.23 8.04 -1.81
CA ARG A 121 11.29 7.87 -0.80
C ARG A 121 10.74 7.40 0.55
N LYS A 122 9.67 8.04 1.04
CA LYS A 122 9.03 7.66 2.32
C LYS A 122 8.53 6.22 2.29
N LEU A 123 7.88 5.82 1.20
CA LEU A 123 7.36 4.46 1.04
C LEU A 123 8.48 3.41 0.93
N MET A 124 9.57 3.75 0.26
CA MET A 124 10.75 2.87 0.17
C MET A 124 11.39 2.63 1.54
N GLN A 125 11.40 3.62 2.44
CA GLN A 125 11.90 3.42 3.80
C GLN A 125 11.13 2.31 4.54
N VAL A 126 9.81 2.27 4.39
CA VAL A 126 8.97 1.20 4.98
C VAL A 126 9.29 -0.16 4.36
N CYS A 127 9.47 -0.23 3.04
CA CYS A 127 9.87 -1.46 2.36
C CYS A 127 11.20 -1.99 2.90
N ARG A 128 12.18 -1.09 3.15
CA ARG A 128 13.48 -1.45 3.72
C ARG A 128 13.39 -1.98 5.14
N MET A 129 12.60 -1.34 6.01
CA MET A 129 12.42 -1.80 7.40
C MET A 129 11.98 -3.26 7.47
N ARG A 130 11.33 -3.77 6.42
CA ARG A 130 10.79 -5.12 6.34
C ARG A 130 11.54 -6.03 5.34
N ASN A 131 12.62 -5.55 4.74
CA ASN A 131 13.34 -6.23 3.66
C ASN A 131 12.37 -6.72 2.57
N THR A 132 11.36 -5.89 2.22
CA THR A 132 10.35 -6.25 1.21
C THR A 132 10.97 -6.13 -0.17
N PRO A 133 10.94 -7.20 -1.01
CA PRO A 133 11.41 -7.14 -2.39
C PRO A 133 10.66 -6.07 -3.18
N VAL A 134 11.41 -5.27 -3.92
CA VAL A 134 10.88 -4.14 -4.69
C VAL A 134 11.22 -4.33 -6.16
N MET A 135 10.24 -4.13 -7.04
CA MET A 135 10.39 -4.03 -8.48
C MET A 135 10.00 -2.61 -8.93
N VAL A 136 10.71 -2.04 -9.87
CA VAL A 136 10.46 -0.68 -10.35
C VAL A 136 9.88 -0.72 -11.77
N PHE A 137 8.83 0.05 -12.01
CA PHE A 137 8.27 0.31 -13.33
C PHE A 137 8.39 1.80 -13.67
N VAL A 138 9.29 2.13 -14.57
CA VAL A 138 9.43 3.49 -15.12
C VAL A 138 8.37 3.68 -16.20
N ASN A 139 7.38 4.50 -15.88
CA ASN A 139 6.15 4.67 -16.65
C ASN A 139 6.19 5.95 -17.49
N LYS A 140 5.34 5.99 -18.52
CA LYS A 140 5.13 7.13 -19.43
C LYS A 140 6.27 7.38 -20.42
N MET A 141 6.94 6.32 -20.86
CA MET A 141 8.00 6.41 -21.89
C MET A 141 7.52 6.98 -23.24
N ASP A 142 6.20 7.07 -23.45
CA ASP A 142 5.56 7.76 -24.57
C ASP A 142 5.62 9.28 -24.47
N ARG A 143 6.24 9.83 -23.43
CA ARG A 143 6.47 11.27 -23.19
C ARG A 143 7.94 11.56 -23.05
N GLU A 144 8.30 12.82 -23.34
CA GLU A 144 9.64 13.32 -23.05
C GLU A 144 9.90 13.26 -21.53
N GLY A 145 11.08 12.81 -21.16
CA GLY A 145 11.48 12.62 -19.76
C GLY A 145 13.00 12.65 -19.59
N LYS A 146 13.43 12.15 -18.42
CA LYS A 146 14.87 12.01 -18.11
C LYS A 146 15.46 10.85 -18.91
N GLU A 147 16.76 10.92 -19.20
CA GLU A 147 17.46 9.81 -19.83
C GLU A 147 17.42 8.55 -18.94
N PRO A 148 17.28 7.35 -19.53
CA PRO A 148 17.12 6.11 -18.76
C PRO A 148 18.26 5.83 -17.77
N PHE A 149 19.52 6.11 -18.11
CA PHE A 149 20.65 5.94 -17.20
C PHE A 149 20.58 6.93 -16.02
N ASP A 150 20.25 8.21 -16.27
CA ASP A 150 20.06 9.20 -15.21
C ASP A 150 18.95 8.78 -14.24
N LEU A 151 17.87 8.15 -14.75
CA LEU A 151 16.81 7.61 -13.91
C LEU A 151 17.27 6.44 -13.06
N LEU A 152 18.10 5.54 -13.58
CA LEU A 152 18.67 4.44 -12.82
C LEU A 152 19.56 4.95 -11.68
N ASP A 153 20.45 5.92 -11.97
CA ASP A 153 21.31 6.55 -10.96
C ASP A 153 20.50 7.28 -9.89
N GLU A 154 19.42 7.98 -10.29
CA GLU A 154 18.51 8.63 -9.35
C GLU A 154 17.78 7.60 -8.47
N ILE A 155 17.32 6.48 -9.03
CA ILE A 155 16.66 5.41 -8.27
C ILE A 155 17.63 4.81 -7.25
N GLU A 156 18.87 4.51 -7.65
CA GLU A 156 19.88 3.97 -6.75
C GLU A 156 20.21 4.93 -5.62
N SER A 157 20.51 6.19 -5.94
CA SER A 157 20.93 7.20 -4.96
C SER A 157 19.80 7.59 -4.02
N GLU A 158 18.60 7.83 -4.52
CA GLU A 158 17.47 8.36 -3.77
C GLU A 158 16.71 7.28 -2.99
N LEU A 159 16.59 6.08 -3.55
CA LEU A 159 15.96 4.94 -2.87
C LEU A 159 16.99 4.08 -2.14
N GLY A 160 18.30 4.25 -2.44
CA GLY A 160 19.44 3.55 -1.86
C GLY A 160 19.31 2.02 -1.99
N ILE A 161 18.94 1.54 -3.14
CA ILE A 161 18.85 0.13 -3.50
C ILE A 161 19.55 -0.06 -4.83
N ALA A 162 20.36 -1.10 -4.98
CA ALA A 162 20.95 -1.44 -6.27
C ALA A 162 19.85 -1.72 -7.29
N VAL A 163 20.05 -1.31 -8.54
CA VAL A 163 19.10 -1.59 -9.62
C VAL A 163 19.70 -2.49 -10.69
N ARG A 164 18.84 -3.25 -11.36
CA ARG A 164 19.19 -3.97 -12.59
C ARG A 164 18.07 -3.80 -13.61
N PRO A 165 18.30 -3.12 -14.74
CA PRO A 165 17.32 -3.06 -15.81
C PRO A 165 17.11 -4.45 -16.42
N LEU A 166 15.85 -4.90 -16.45
CA LEU A 166 15.42 -6.14 -17.12
C LEU A 166 14.70 -5.87 -18.44
N SER A 167 14.36 -4.62 -18.70
CA SER A 167 13.99 -4.12 -20.04
C SER A 167 14.65 -2.79 -20.30
N TRP A 168 14.84 -2.44 -21.58
CA TRP A 168 15.46 -1.18 -21.98
C TRP A 168 14.63 -0.47 -23.04
N PRO A 169 14.36 0.84 -22.90
CA PRO A 169 13.54 1.56 -23.86
C PRO A 169 14.30 1.85 -25.15
N ILE A 170 13.60 1.77 -26.27
CA ILE A 170 14.11 2.14 -27.58
C ILE A 170 13.59 3.53 -27.88
N ASN A 171 14.40 4.56 -27.53
CA ASN A 171 14.03 5.95 -27.57
C ASN A 171 12.91 6.31 -26.56
N MET A 172 12.45 7.56 -26.54
CA MET A 172 11.36 8.05 -25.69
C MET A 172 10.53 9.12 -26.40
N GLY A 173 9.44 9.56 -25.76
CA GLY A 173 8.56 10.60 -26.28
C GLY A 173 7.92 10.22 -27.60
N VAL A 174 7.90 11.17 -28.54
CA VAL A 174 7.38 10.93 -29.90
C VAL A 174 8.20 9.88 -30.66
N GLY A 175 9.48 9.76 -30.31
CA GLY A 175 10.40 8.78 -30.91
C GLY A 175 10.32 7.37 -30.33
N PHE A 176 9.52 7.13 -29.29
CA PHE A 176 9.44 5.84 -28.61
C PHE A 176 9.01 4.71 -29.56
N LYS A 177 9.88 3.72 -29.74
CA LYS A 177 9.67 2.59 -30.67
C LYS A 177 9.26 1.31 -29.96
N GLY A 178 9.64 1.17 -28.69
CA GLY A 178 9.42 -0.05 -27.95
C GLY A 178 10.41 -0.26 -26.82
N VAL A 179 10.45 -1.48 -26.30
CA VAL A 179 11.50 -1.92 -25.35
C VAL A 179 12.15 -3.20 -25.83
N TYR A 180 13.41 -3.34 -25.49
CA TYR A 180 14.11 -4.61 -25.54
C TYR A 180 14.06 -5.26 -24.15
N ASN A 181 13.45 -6.45 -24.05
CA ASN A 181 13.42 -7.21 -22.82
C ASN A 181 14.75 -7.97 -22.68
N ILE A 182 15.61 -7.48 -21.79
CA ILE A 182 16.94 -8.04 -21.54
C ILE A 182 16.83 -9.44 -20.93
N TYR A 183 15.83 -9.61 -20.01
CA TYR A 183 15.61 -10.88 -19.29
C TYR A 183 15.14 -12.01 -20.19
N LYS A 184 14.20 -11.74 -21.11
CA LYS A 184 13.63 -12.71 -22.05
C LYS A 184 14.32 -12.72 -23.42
N LYS A 185 15.22 -11.76 -23.69
CA LYS A 185 15.85 -11.54 -25.01
C LYS A 185 14.80 -11.40 -26.12
N SER A 186 13.87 -10.48 -25.93
CA SER A 186 12.79 -10.21 -26.90
C SER A 186 12.64 -8.72 -27.18
N LEU A 187 12.14 -8.42 -28.36
CA LEU A 187 11.84 -7.07 -28.83
C LEU A 187 10.33 -6.86 -28.82
N ASP A 188 9.89 -5.88 -28.03
CA ASP A 188 8.51 -5.50 -27.92
C ASP A 188 8.30 -4.13 -28.55
N LEU A 189 7.58 -4.09 -29.69
CA LEU A 189 7.43 -2.89 -30.49
C LEU A 189 6.17 -2.10 -30.13
N TYR A 190 6.33 -0.78 -29.99
CA TYR A 190 5.25 0.14 -29.73
C TYR A 190 4.48 0.49 -31.02
N THR A 191 3.18 0.38 -30.97
CA THR A 191 2.28 0.86 -32.03
C THR A 191 1.23 1.79 -31.41
N PRO A 192 1.28 3.10 -31.70
CA PRO A 192 0.32 4.05 -31.16
C PRO A 192 -1.12 3.65 -31.48
N ASN A 193 -2.03 3.84 -30.51
CA ASN A 193 -3.49 3.62 -30.67
C ASN A 193 -3.94 2.21 -31.01
N LYS A 194 -3.10 1.18 -30.94
CA LYS A 194 -3.55 -0.21 -31.05
C LYS A 194 -3.90 -0.73 -29.66
N GLN A 195 -5.14 -1.18 -29.49
CA GLN A 195 -5.59 -1.94 -28.31
C GLN A 195 -5.07 -3.39 -28.30
N VAL A 196 -4.45 -3.80 -29.39
CA VAL A 196 -3.91 -5.15 -29.58
C VAL A 196 -2.45 -5.15 -29.16
N ILE A 197 -2.10 -6.07 -28.28
CA ILE A 197 -0.72 -6.38 -27.86
C ILE A 197 0.03 -6.81 -29.11
N SER A 198 1.11 -6.09 -29.48
CA SER A 198 2.05 -6.59 -30.47
C SER A 198 2.69 -7.88 -29.95
N GLU A 199 2.80 -8.90 -30.77
CA GLU A 199 3.53 -10.10 -30.40
C GLU A 199 4.99 -9.74 -30.09
N SER A 200 5.51 -10.25 -28.97
CA SER A 200 6.90 -10.15 -28.59
C SER A 200 7.74 -10.96 -29.59
N ILE A 201 8.73 -10.34 -30.19
CA ILE A 201 9.62 -10.95 -31.16
C ILE A 201 10.86 -11.47 -30.44
N ALA A 202 11.06 -12.79 -30.41
CA ALA A 202 12.31 -13.33 -29.86
C ALA A 202 13.52 -12.77 -30.63
N PHE A 203 14.45 -12.14 -29.91
CA PHE A 203 15.60 -11.43 -30.50
C PHE A 203 16.85 -11.66 -29.66
N ASN A 204 17.53 -12.77 -29.94
CA ASN A 204 18.69 -13.22 -29.17
C ASN A 204 20.01 -12.57 -29.61
N ASP A 205 20.08 -12.08 -30.84
CA ASP A 205 21.28 -11.51 -31.42
C ASP A 205 21.08 -10.06 -31.87
N LEU A 206 21.50 -9.13 -31.04
CA LEU A 206 21.43 -7.70 -31.32
C LEU A 206 22.36 -7.26 -32.46
N SER A 207 23.36 -8.07 -32.85
CA SER A 207 24.26 -7.75 -33.97
C SER A 207 23.59 -7.95 -35.32
N SER A 208 22.47 -8.68 -35.36
CA SER A 208 21.74 -8.96 -36.59
C SER A 208 21.20 -7.70 -37.26
N LYS A 209 21.32 -7.62 -38.60
CA LYS A 209 20.72 -6.55 -39.41
C LYS A 209 19.20 -6.54 -39.40
N GLU A 210 18.57 -7.60 -38.89
CA GLU A 210 17.11 -7.62 -38.70
C GLU A 210 16.64 -6.62 -37.67
N LEU A 211 17.46 -6.31 -36.66
CA LEU A 211 17.16 -5.28 -35.69
C LEU A 211 16.91 -3.92 -36.37
N GLU A 212 17.77 -3.57 -37.32
CA GLU A 212 17.68 -2.31 -38.07
C GLU A 212 16.40 -2.19 -38.89
N LYS A 213 15.88 -3.34 -39.40
CA LYS A 213 14.61 -3.38 -40.13
C LYS A 213 13.43 -3.06 -39.22
N HIS A 214 13.50 -3.47 -37.95
CA HIS A 214 12.42 -3.27 -36.98
C HIS A 214 12.41 -1.88 -36.37
N ILE A 215 13.56 -1.32 -36.01
CA ILE A 215 13.65 -0.09 -35.22
C ILE A 215 14.39 1.04 -35.89
N GLY A 216 15.02 0.79 -37.05
CA GLY A 216 15.87 1.71 -37.79
C GLY A 216 17.34 1.69 -37.33
N GLU A 217 18.23 2.08 -38.22
CA GLU A 217 19.68 1.94 -38.05
C GLU A 217 20.21 2.71 -36.81
N ASN A 218 19.80 3.97 -36.64
CA ASN A 218 20.24 4.78 -35.50
C ASN A 218 19.79 4.21 -34.14
N ASN A 219 18.53 3.78 -34.05
CA ASN A 219 18.01 3.19 -32.80
C ASN A 219 18.66 1.83 -32.51
N ALA A 220 18.97 1.05 -33.55
CA ALA A 220 19.67 -0.23 -33.39
C ALA A 220 21.11 -0.04 -32.90
N ALA A 221 21.82 0.97 -33.44
CA ALA A 221 23.18 1.32 -32.98
C ALA A 221 23.15 1.76 -31.49
N LYS A 222 22.26 2.70 -31.14
CA LYS A 222 22.12 3.16 -29.75
C LYS A 222 21.74 2.01 -28.80
N LEU A 223 20.81 1.16 -29.18
CA LEU A 223 20.41 0.00 -28.34
C LEU A 223 21.59 -0.94 -28.07
N ARG A 224 22.45 -1.21 -29.08
CA ARG A 224 23.63 -2.05 -28.90
C ARG A 224 24.61 -1.41 -27.90
N GLU A 225 24.90 -0.12 -28.04
CA GLU A 225 25.77 0.63 -27.11
C GLU A 225 25.18 0.61 -25.68
N ASP A 226 23.90 0.90 -25.53
CA ASP A 226 23.23 0.92 -24.23
C ASP A 226 23.26 -0.46 -23.56
N ILE A 227 23.00 -1.54 -24.29
CA ILE A 227 23.03 -2.91 -23.74
C ILE A 227 24.46 -3.32 -23.36
N GLU A 228 25.47 -2.99 -24.16
CA GLU A 228 26.88 -3.22 -23.83
C GLU A 228 27.27 -2.49 -22.53
N LEU A 229 26.82 -1.24 -22.37
CA LEU A 229 27.05 -0.45 -21.17
C LEU A 229 26.35 -1.09 -19.95
N ILE A 230 25.10 -1.51 -20.09
CA ILE A 230 24.35 -2.19 -19.02
C ILE A 230 25.05 -3.47 -18.57
N GLU A 231 25.49 -4.30 -19.50
CA GLU A 231 26.20 -5.54 -19.19
C GLU A 231 27.59 -5.30 -18.56
N GLY A 232 28.21 -4.14 -18.83
CA GLY A 232 29.51 -3.77 -18.27
C GLY A 232 29.43 -3.09 -16.90
N VAL A 233 28.34 -2.39 -16.60
CA VAL A 233 28.19 -1.56 -15.39
C VAL A 233 27.39 -2.27 -14.30
N TYR A 234 26.31 -2.97 -14.66
CA TYR A 234 25.41 -3.59 -13.69
C TYR A 234 25.69 -5.07 -13.54
N GLU A 235 25.72 -5.54 -12.29
CA GLU A 235 25.84 -6.98 -12.00
C GLU A 235 24.71 -7.79 -12.65
N PRO A 236 24.96 -9.04 -13.07
CA PRO A 236 23.93 -9.92 -13.59
C PRO A 236 22.77 -10.05 -12.61
N PHE A 237 21.54 -10.14 -13.15
CA PHE A 237 20.36 -10.29 -12.31
C PHE A 237 20.40 -11.61 -11.53
N ASP A 238 20.34 -11.50 -10.20
CA ASP A 238 20.18 -12.65 -9.30
C ASP A 238 18.87 -12.53 -8.52
N VAL A 239 18.05 -13.58 -8.63
CA VAL A 239 16.74 -13.65 -7.97
C VAL A 239 16.86 -13.59 -6.44
N ASN A 240 17.91 -14.19 -5.85
CA ASN A 240 18.08 -14.19 -4.39
C ASN A 240 18.39 -12.78 -3.87
N THR A 241 19.18 -12.01 -4.61
CA THR A 241 19.49 -10.61 -4.29
C THR A 241 18.25 -9.73 -4.37
N TYR A 242 17.35 -9.99 -5.32
CA TYR A 242 16.02 -9.37 -5.36
C TYR A 242 15.15 -9.80 -4.17
N LEU A 243 15.05 -11.09 -3.88
CA LEU A 243 14.18 -11.64 -2.82
C LEU A 243 14.59 -11.18 -1.41
N ASN A 244 15.85 -10.87 -1.19
CA ASN A 244 16.33 -10.32 0.09
C ASN A 244 16.19 -8.78 0.21
N GLY A 245 15.69 -8.11 -0.84
CA GLY A 245 15.43 -6.68 -0.87
C GLY A 245 16.67 -5.80 -1.13
N SER A 246 17.78 -6.37 -1.63
CA SER A 246 19.02 -5.64 -1.90
C SER A 246 19.13 -5.12 -3.35
N LEU A 247 18.38 -5.72 -4.28
CA LEU A 247 18.37 -5.39 -5.71
C LEU A 247 16.93 -5.16 -6.18
N ALA A 248 16.70 -4.11 -6.95
CA ALA A 248 15.43 -3.84 -7.61
C ALA A 248 15.53 -4.04 -9.12
N PRO A 249 14.83 -5.04 -9.70
CA PRO A 249 14.69 -5.12 -11.15
C PRO A 249 13.86 -3.94 -11.67
N VAL A 250 14.30 -3.35 -12.80
CA VAL A 250 13.68 -2.17 -13.41
C VAL A 250 13.10 -2.51 -14.77
N PHE A 251 11.85 -2.11 -14.99
CA PHE A 251 11.14 -2.20 -16.26
C PHE A 251 10.75 -0.83 -16.74
N PHE A 252 10.78 -0.63 -18.06
CA PHE A 252 10.36 0.60 -18.72
C PHE A 252 9.11 0.35 -19.56
N GLY A 253 8.17 1.33 -19.61
CA GLY A 253 6.97 1.17 -20.39
C GLY A 253 6.02 2.37 -20.37
N SER A 254 4.83 2.16 -20.91
CA SER A 254 3.71 3.10 -20.87
C SER A 254 2.42 2.34 -20.52
N ALA A 255 2.00 2.46 -19.27
CA ALA A 255 0.79 1.80 -18.80
C ALA A 255 -0.45 2.25 -19.58
N LEU A 256 -0.54 3.55 -19.94
CA LEU A 256 -1.66 4.07 -20.72
C LEU A 256 -1.83 3.33 -22.06
N ASN A 257 -0.73 3.03 -22.71
CA ASN A 257 -0.67 2.42 -24.04
C ASN A 257 -0.52 0.89 -24.00
N ASN A 258 -0.66 0.25 -22.83
CA ASN A 258 -0.50 -1.19 -22.60
C ASN A 258 0.92 -1.73 -22.85
N PHE A 259 1.92 -0.87 -22.80
CA PHE A 259 3.27 -1.21 -23.24
C PHE A 259 4.20 -1.50 -22.06
N GLY A 260 4.95 -2.60 -22.14
CA GLY A 260 5.83 -3.07 -21.05
C GLY A 260 5.10 -3.66 -19.84
N VAL A 261 3.76 -3.63 -19.82
CA VAL A 261 2.97 -4.08 -18.66
C VAL A 261 2.84 -5.59 -18.61
N LYS A 262 2.64 -6.22 -19.78
CA LYS A 262 2.57 -7.68 -19.88
C LYS A 262 3.92 -8.30 -19.53
N GLU A 263 4.99 -7.72 -20.04
CA GLU A 263 6.39 -8.14 -19.80
C GLU A 263 6.74 -8.02 -18.31
N LEU A 264 6.33 -6.92 -17.68
CA LEU A 264 6.41 -6.75 -16.22
C LEU A 264 5.66 -7.86 -15.48
N LEU A 265 4.40 -8.13 -15.85
CA LEU A 265 3.57 -9.15 -15.21
C LEU A 265 4.15 -10.55 -15.39
N ASP A 266 4.57 -10.88 -16.61
CA ASP A 266 5.18 -12.17 -16.94
C ASP A 266 6.45 -12.44 -16.12
N CYS A 267 7.33 -11.45 -16.01
CA CYS A 267 8.52 -11.56 -15.18
C CYS A 267 8.16 -11.59 -13.69
N PHE A 268 7.23 -10.72 -13.27
CA PHE A 268 6.82 -10.63 -11.87
C PHE A 268 6.34 -11.98 -11.32
N VAL A 269 5.44 -12.70 -12.01
CA VAL A 269 4.93 -13.98 -11.51
C VAL A 269 6.01 -15.05 -11.40
N GLU A 270 7.06 -14.96 -12.23
CA GLU A 270 8.20 -15.89 -12.21
C GLU A 270 9.16 -15.64 -11.04
N ILE A 271 9.52 -14.36 -10.78
CA ILE A 271 10.58 -14.01 -9.81
C ILE A 271 10.07 -13.50 -8.46
N ALA A 272 8.83 -13.00 -8.37
CA ALA A 272 8.27 -12.50 -7.12
C ALA A 272 8.17 -13.62 -6.07
N PRO A 273 8.32 -13.28 -4.78
CA PRO A 273 8.26 -14.28 -3.73
C PRO A 273 6.87 -14.93 -3.65
N SER A 274 6.85 -16.22 -3.32
CA SER A 274 5.70 -16.83 -2.67
C SER A 274 5.48 -16.19 -1.29
N PRO A 275 4.37 -16.47 -0.59
CA PRO A 275 4.13 -15.92 0.74
C PRO A 275 5.35 -16.05 1.64
N ARG A 276 5.70 -14.98 2.33
CA ARG A 276 6.88 -14.88 3.18
C ARG A 276 6.54 -15.17 4.63
N ALA A 277 7.53 -15.62 5.39
CA ALA A 277 7.41 -15.74 6.84
C ALA A 277 7.16 -14.36 7.47
N VAL A 278 6.29 -14.31 8.49
CA VAL A 278 5.89 -13.08 9.17
C VAL A 278 6.33 -13.14 10.63
N GLU A 279 6.93 -12.05 11.11
CA GLU A 279 7.33 -11.92 12.51
C GLU A 279 6.11 -11.69 13.41
N ALA A 280 6.05 -12.44 14.49
CA ALA A 280 5.17 -12.20 15.62
C ALA A 280 6.00 -11.95 16.88
N THR A 281 5.35 -11.52 17.95
CA THR A 281 6.02 -11.27 19.23
C THR A 281 6.64 -12.56 19.79
N GLU A 282 5.92 -13.67 19.64
CA GLU A 282 6.29 -14.96 20.21
C GLU A 282 7.30 -15.72 19.34
N ARG A 283 7.15 -15.63 18.02
CA ARG A 283 7.97 -16.38 17.05
C ARG A 283 7.80 -15.90 15.62
N VAL A 284 8.61 -16.43 14.72
CA VAL A 284 8.40 -16.28 13.27
C VAL A 284 7.39 -17.32 12.81
N VAL A 285 6.35 -16.89 12.10
CA VAL A 285 5.30 -17.73 11.51
C VAL A 285 5.63 -18.01 10.07
N LYS A 286 5.67 -19.30 9.69
CA LYS A 286 5.99 -19.73 8.33
C LYS A 286 4.71 -20.07 7.55
N PRO A 287 4.62 -19.71 6.26
CA PRO A 287 3.42 -19.96 5.45
C PRO A 287 3.01 -21.44 5.35
N GLU A 288 3.99 -22.33 5.37
CA GLU A 288 3.80 -23.78 5.20
C GLU A 288 3.29 -24.49 6.46
N GLU A 289 3.12 -23.80 7.56
CA GLU A 289 2.54 -24.37 8.79
C GLU A 289 1.09 -24.79 8.55
N ASN A 290 0.69 -25.92 9.13
CA ASN A 290 -0.67 -26.46 8.93
C ASN A 290 -1.76 -25.64 9.64
N ASN A 291 -1.41 -25.03 10.77
CA ASN A 291 -2.35 -24.26 11.56
C ASN A 291 -2.58 -22.88 10.96
N PHE A 292 -3.85 -22.51 10.82
CA PHE A 292 -4.23 -21.20 10.37
C PHE A 292 -3.77 -20.11 11.35
N SER A 293 -3.18 -19.08 10.81
CA SER A 293 -2.99 -17.79 11.47
C SER A 293 -3.06 -16.64 10.47
N GLY A 294 -3.49 -15.50 10.95
CA GLY A 294 -3.57 -14.27 10.15
C GLY A 294 -3.82 -13.05 11.01
N PHE A 295 -3.64 -11.88 10.43
CA PHE A 295 -3.87 -10.61 11.11
C PHE A 295 -4.71 -9.65 10.28
N ILE A 296 -5.39 -8.74 10.97
CA ILE A 296 -6.21 -7.71 10.38
C ILE A 296 -5.33 -6.49 10.09
N PHE A 297 -5.13 -6.16 8.82
CA PHE A 297 -4.35 -4.99 8.43
C PHE A 297 -5.21 -3.79 8.02
N LYS A 298 -6.50 -4.01 7.74
CA LYS A 298 -7.42 -2.98 7.29
C LYS A 298 -8.86 -3.29 7.67
N ILE A 299 -9.64 -2.25 7.96
CA ILE A 299 -11.07 -2.33 8.19
C ILE A 299 -11.75 -1.31 7.28
N HIS A 300 -12.87 -1.69 6.67
CA HIS A 300 -13.76 -0.81 5.93
C HIS A 300 -15.15 -0.86 6.52
N ALA A 301 -15.67 0.28 6.98
CA ALA A 301 -17.07 0.42 7.32
C ALA A 301 -17.91 0.86 6.11
N ASN A 302 -19.20 0.53 6.14
CA ASN A 302 -20.22 1.04 5.22
C ASN A 302 -19.91 0.86 3.72
N MET A 303 -19.29 -0.24 3.33
CA MET A 303 -19.10 -0.58 1.91
C MET A 303 -20.42 -0.73 1.14
N ASP A 304 -21.51 -1.03 1.83
CA ASP A 304 -22.87 -0.98 1.30
C ASP A 304 -23.66 0.09 2.08
N PRO A 305 -24.12 1.16 1.43
CA PRO A 305 -24.90 2.21 2.08
C PRO A 305 -26.20 1.71 2.75
N ASN A 306 -26.73 0.57 2.28
CA ASN A 306 -27.96 -0.03 2.81
C ASN A 306 -27.70 -0.98 3.99
N HIS A 307 -26.48 -1.46 4.14
CA HIS A 307 -26.08 -2.39 5.20
C HIS A 307 -24.89 -1.82 5.98
N ARG A 308 -25.10 -1.43 7.22
CA ARG A 308 -24.08 -0.90 8.13
C ARG A 308 -23.12 -2.00 8.62
N SER A 309 -22.52 -2.72 7.69
CA SER A 309 -21.56 -3.77 7.98
C SER A 309 -20.14 -3.27 7.72
N CYS A 310 -19.22 -3.59 8.63
CA CYS A 310 -17.80 -3.45 8.42
C CYS A 310 -17.24 -4.72 7.78
N ILE A 311 -16.16 -4.57 7.03
CA ILE A 311 -15.37 -5.69 6.53
C ILE A 311 -13.96 -5.53 7.08
N ALA A 312 -13.50 -6.54 7.80
CA ALA A 312 -12.12 -6.65 8.26
C ALA A 312 -11.31 -7.45 7.24
N PHE A 313 -10.23 -6.88 6.72
CA PHE A 313 -9.33 -7.54 5.78
C PHE A 313 -8.23 -8.26 6.53
N VAL A 314 -8.17 -9.56 6.33
CA VAL A 314 -7.21 -10.46 6.96
C VAL A 314 -6.16 -10.90 5.94
N LYS A 315 -4.88 -10.71 6.25
CA LYS A 315 -3.77 -11.39 5.59
C LYS A 315 -3.62 -12.76 6.25
N ILE A 316 -3.68 -13.82 5.47
CA ILE A 316 -3.40 -15.17 5.94
C ILE A 316 -1.88 -15.37 5.94
N CYS A 317 -1.32 -15.65 7.12
CA CYS A 317 0.12 -15.81 7.32
C CYS A 317 0.57 -17.26 7.29
N SER A 318 -0.27 -18.18 7.77
CA SER A 318 0.01 -19.62 7.75
C SER A 318 -1.26 -20.43 7.60
N GLY A 319 -1.10 -21.66 7.16
CA GLY A 319 -2.15 -22.64 7.10
C GLY A 319 -3.25 -22.36 6.07
N LYS A 320 -4.42 -22.86 6.37
CA LYS A 320 -5.62 -22.75 5.54
C LYS A 320 -6.78 -22.20 6.37
N PHE A 321 -7.42 -21.15 5.87
CA PHE A 321 -8.72 -20.69 6.36
C PHE A 321 -9.83 -21.51 5.71
N GLU A 322 -10.81 -21.92 6.48
CA GLU A 322 -12.01 -22.62 6.01
C GLU A 322 -13.27 -21.93 6.54
N ARG A 323 -14.26 -21.78 5.68
CA ARG A 323 -15.56 -21.23 6.03
C ARG A 323 -16.25 -22.08 7.08
N ASN A 324 -16.94 -21.43 8.02
CA ASN A 324 -17.68 -22.10 9.08
C ASN A 324 -16.83 -22.89 10.10
N VAL A 325 -15.53 -22.69 10.13
CA VAL A 325 -14.63 -23.18 11.19
C VAL A 325 -14.47 -22.11 12.28
N ASN A 326 -14.23 -22.55 13.51
CA ASN A 326 -13.98 -21.65 14.63
C ASN A 326 -12.50 -21.23 14.67
N TYR A 327 -12.26 -19.93 14.75
CA TYR A 327 -10.95 -19.34 14.94
C TYR A 327 -10.91 -18.52 16.22
N LYS A 328 -9.78 -18.53 16.89
CA LYS A 328 -9.55 -17.75 18.12
C LYS A 328 -9.16 -16.32 17.76
N HIS A 329 -9.98 -15.37 18.18
CA HIS A 329 -9.62 -13.96 18.21
C HIS A 329 -8.77 -13.69 19.45
N ILE A 330 -7.50 -13.39 19.27
CA ILE A 330 -6.52 -13.38 20.37
C ILE A 330 -6.84 -12.30 21.40
N ARG A 331 -7.00 -11.05 20.99
CA ARG A 331 -7.29 -9.92 21.91
C ARG A 331 -8.50 -10.14 22.82
N HIS A 332 -9.54 -10.77 22.32
CA HIS A 332 -10.76 -11.05 23.10
C HIS A 332 -10.79 -12.45 23.71
N ASN A 333 -9.83 -13.29 23.42
CA ASN A 333 -9.79 -14.71 23.83
C ASN A 333 -11.11 -15.45 23.51
N LYS A 334 -11.69 -15.18 22.34
CA LYS A 334 -13.01 -15.67 21.94
C LYS A 334 -12.93 -16.44 20.63
N LEU A 335 -13.68 -17.55 20.56
CA LEU A 335 -13.87 -18.26 19.30
C LEU A 335 -14.89 -17.54 18.42
N MET A 336 -14.55 -17.35 17.18
CA MET A 336 -15.38 -16.71 16.16
C MET A 336 -15.52 -17.63 14.94
N LYS A 337 -16.70 -17.59 14.32
CA LYS A 337 -17.04 -18.39 13.15
C LYS A 337 -17.57 -17.48 12.05
N PHE A 338 -17.08 -17.69 10.82
CA PHE A 338 -17.41 -16.83 9.69
C PHE A 338 -18.20 -17.62 8.64
N SER A 339 -19.44 -17.19 8.40
CA SER A 339 -20.35 -17.83 7.43
C SER A 339 -20.24 -17.24 6.01
N SER A 340 -19.76 -16.02 5.89
CA SER A 340 -19.71 -15.30 4.62
C SER A 340 -18.38 -14.55 4.43
N PRO A 341 -17.22 -15.26 4.53
CA PRO A 341 -15.95 -14.65 4.18
C PRO A 341 -15.93 -14.32 2.69
N THR A 342 -15.32 -13.21 2.31
CA THR A 342 -15.32 -12.72 0.94
C THR A 342 -13.90 -12.61 0.37
N ALA A 343 -13.71 -13.00 -0.89
CA ALA A 343 -12.60 -12.59 -1.71
C ALA A 343 -13.05 -11.48 -2.67
N PHE A 344 -12.10 -10.70 -3.10
CA PHE A 344 -12.33 -9.58 -4.01
C PHE A 344 -11.71 -9.93 -5.36
N MET A 345 -12.52 -10.46 -6.27
CA MET A 345 -12.11 -10.78 -7.64
C MET A 345 -12.47 -9.59 -8.54
N ALA A 346 -11.49 -8.70 -8.75
CA ALA A 346 -11.69 -7.42 -9.44
C ALA A 346 -12.88 -6.61 -8.85
N GLN A 347 -13.99 -6.50 -9.57
CA GLN A 347 -15.19 -5.77 -9.12
C GLN A 347 -16.20 -6.63 -8.36
N LYS A 348 -15.98 -7.95 -8.28
CA LYS A 348 -16.96 -8.87 -7.69
C LYS A 348 -16.50 -9.31 -6.30
N LYS A 349 -17.45 -9.32 -5.38
CA LYS A 349 -17.29 -9.99 -4.08
C LYS A 349 -17.78 -11.42 -4.22
N GLU A 350 -16.93 -12.38 -3.93
CA GLU A 350 -17.28 -13.78 -3.96
C GLU A 350 -17.11 -14.40 -2.57
N THR A 351 -18.04 -15.24 -2.16
CA THR A 351 -17.89 -15.98 -0.91
C THR A 351 -16.81 -17.04 -1.08
N VAL A 352 -15.92 -17.14 -0.11
CA VAL A 352 -14.77 -18.04 -0.15
C VAL A 352 -15.02 -19.20 0.79
N ASP A 353 -14.90 -20.44 0.31
CA ASP A 353 -14.98 -21.62 1.13
C ASP A 353 -13.64 -21.93 1.81
N GLU A 354 -12.52 -21.71 1.12
CA GLU A 354 -11.16 -21.89 1.63
C GLU A 354 -10.20 -20.84 1.08
N ALA A 355 -9.20 -20.48 1.88
CA ALA A 355 -8.11 -19.60 1.48
C ALA A 355 -6.81 -20.02 2.19
N PHE A 356 -5.66 -19.74 1.59
CA PHE A 356 -4.36 -20.25 2.03
C PHE A 356 -3.42 -19.11 2.41
N ALA A 357 -2.33 -19.44 3.09
CA ALA A 357 -1.27 -18.46 3.37
C ALA A 357 -0.91 -17.65 2.11
N GLY A 358 -0.83 -16.34 2.26
CA GLY A 358 -0.66 -15.38 1.17
C GLY A 358 -1.95 -14.74 0.67
N ASP A 359 -3.11 -15.39 0.82
CA ASP A 359 -4.39 -14.79 0.43
C ASP A 359 -4.80 -13.65 1.38
N ILE A 360 -5.63 -12.77 0.85
CA ILE A 360 -6.33 -11.73 1.61
C ILE A 360 -7.82 -11.99 1.49
N ILE A 361 -8.50 -12.07 2.63
CA ILE A 361 -9.95 -12.27 2.71
C ILE A 361 -10.61 -11.15 3.51
N GLY A 362 -11.85 -10.83 3.17
CA GLY A 362 -12.69 -9.94 3.95
C GLY A 362 -13.61 -10.72 4.87
N LEU A 363 -13.58 -10.42 6.15
CA LEU A 363 -14.47 -11.00 7.15
C LEU A 363 -15.56 -9.99 7.52
N PRO A 364 -16.85 -10.34 7.46
CA PRO A 364 -17.93 -9.50 7.98
C PRO A 364 -17.71 -9.22 9.47
N ASP A 365 -17.78 -7.95 9.85
CA ASP A 365 -17.55 -7.49 11.21
C ASP A 365 -18.68 -6.55 11.67
N THR A 366 -18.97 -6.60 12.95
CA THR A 366 -19.94 -5.71 13.63
C THR A 366 -19.27 -4.62 14.46
N GLY A 367 -17.99 -4.39 14.28
CA GLY A 367 -17.17 -3.45 15.06
C GLY A 367 -16.40 -4.15 16.19
N THR A 368 -16.12 -5.43 16.05
CA THR A 368 -15.34 -6.22 17.04
C THR A 368 -13.85 -6.14 16.79
N PHE A 369 -13.46 -6.13 15.52
CA PHE A 369 -12.06 -6.13 15.12
C PHE A 369 -11.41 -4.76 15.22
N LYS A 370 -10.11 -4.78 15.49
CA LYS A 370 -9.18 -3.66 15.33
C LYS A 370 -8.06 -4.02 14.37
N ILE A 371 -7.46 -3.01 13.76
CA ILE A 371 -6.24 -3.20 12.98
C ILE A 371 -5.15 -3.75 13.90
N GLY A 372 -4.42 -4.78 13.45
CA GLY A 372 -3.43 -5.51 14.24
C GLY A 372 -3.98 -6.75 14.97
N ASP A 373 -5.30 -6.94 15.06
CA ASP A 373 -5.86 -8.12 15.69
C ASP A 373 -5.43 -9.41 14.99
N SER A 374 -5.07 -10.42 15.79
CA SER A 374 -4.69 -11.75 15.31
C SER A 374 -5.86 -12.73 15.41
N LEU A 375 -5.99 -13.54 14.36
CA LEU A 375 -6.89 -14.70 14.30
C LEU A 375 -6.05 -15.97 14.10
N THR A 376 -6.29 -17.01 14.91
CA THR A 376 -5.50 -18.24 14.85
C THR A 376 -6.38 -19.49 15.02
N ALA A 377 -5.81 -20.65 14.74
CA ALA A 377 -6.44 -21.94 15.04
C ALA A 377 -6.39 -22.33 16.53
N GLY A 378 -5.94 -21.43 17.43
CA GLY A 378 -5.91 -21.62 18.89
C GLY A 378 -4.61 -21.18 19.56
N GLU A 379 -3.48 -21.14 18.82
CA GLU A 379 -2.20 -20.64 19.33
C GLU A 379 -2.27 -19.13 19.61
N GLU A 380 -1.63 -18.68 20.67
CA GLU A 380 -1.52 -17.27 21.02
C GLU A 380 -0.37 -16.64 20.24
N ILE A 381 -0.71 -15.86 19.21
CA ILE A 381 0.22 -15.20 18.31
C ILE A 381 -0.19 -13.74 18.15
N HIS A 382 0.76 -12.82 18.40
CA HIS A 382 0.59 -11.39 18.17
C HIS A 382 1.52 -10.95 17.04
N PHE A 383 0.95 -10.71 15.86
CA PHE A 383 1.74 -10.23 14.72
C PHE A 383 2.22 -8.80 14.95
N LYS A 384 3.50 -8.55 14.65
CA LYS A 384 4.06 -7.20 14.72
C LYS A 384 3.50 -6.35 13.58
N GLY A 385 2.76 -5.30 13.94
CA GLY A 385 2.24 -4.31 13.02
C GLY A 385 3.27 -3.24 12.63
N LEU A 386 2.81 -2.22 11.90
CA LEU A 386 3.51 -0.95 11.81
C LEU A 386 2.93 -0.01 12.86
N PRO A 387 3.79 0.73 13.57
CA PRO A 387 3.31 1.72 14.52
C PRO A 387 2.53 2.84 13.81
N SER A 388 1.54 3.41 14.47
CA SER A 388 0.92 4.66 14.04
C SER A 388 1.88 5.81 14.36
N PHE A 389 2.21 6.61 13.35
CA PHE A 389 3.09 7.77 13.51
C PHE A 389 2.35 8.97 14.09
N SER A 390 3.08 9.86 14.79
CA SER A 390 2.50 11.12 15.26
C SER A 390 1.93 11.94 14.10
N PRO A 391 0.67 12.42 14.20
CA PRO A 391 0.08 13.26 13.18
C PRO A 391 0.86 14.56 12.95
N GLU A 392 0.67 15.14 11.76
CA GLU A 392 1.27 16.42 11.38
C GLU A 392 0.30 17.60 11.53
N MET A 393 -1.01 17.34 11.51
CA MET A 393 -2.06 18.34 11.62
C MET A 393 -3.12 17.94 12.64
N PHE A 394 -3.63 18.92 13.36
CA PHE A 394 -4.60 18.71 14.43
C PHE A 394 -5.76 19.69 14.34
N LYS A 395 -6.99 19.23 14.58
CA LYS A 395 -8.17 20.09 14.73
C LYS A 395 -9.10 19.52 15.80
N TYR A 396 -9.75 20.40 16.54
CA TYR A 396 -10.92 20.00 17.33
C TYR A 396 -12.05 19.62 16.38
N ILE A 397 -12.79 18.57 16.76
CA ILE A 397 -14.03 18.20 16.10
C ILE A 397 -15.21 18.51 17.01
N GLU A 398 -16.16 19.27 16.50
CA GLU A 398 -17.35 19.67 17.23
C GLU A 398 -18.61 19.24 16.49
N ASN A 399 -19.65 18.99 17.27
CA ASN A 399 -20.96 18.67 16.71
C ASN A 399 -21.64 19.93 16.20
N ALA A 400 -22.00 19.95 14.92
CA ALA A 400 -22.75 21.08 14.35
C ALA A 400 -24.27 21.02 14.65
N ASP A 401 -24.81 19.82 14.95
CA ASP A 401 -26.21 19.56 15.26
C ASP A 401 -26.34 18.76 16.55
N PRO A 402 -26.73 19.35 17.67
CA PRO A 402 -26.89 18.69 18.95
C PRO A 402 -27.74 17.40 18.90
N LEU A 403 -28.75 17.34 18.02
CA LEU A 403 -29.63 16.19 17.87
C LEU A 403 -28.93 14.98 17.24
N LYS A 404 -27.80 15.19 16.61
CA LYS A 404 -27.00 14.15 15.91
C LYS A 404 -25.74 13.71 16.68
N ALA A 405 -25.65 14.04 17.97
CA ALA A 405 -24.46 13.74 18.79
C ALA A 405 -24.10 12.23 18.80
N LYS A 406 -25.09 11.34 18.88
CA LYS A 406 -24.88 9.90 18.88
C LYS A 406 -24.32 9.42 17.52
N GLN A 407 -24.88 9.93 16.41
CA GLN A 407 -24.44 9.61 15.06
C GLN A 407 -23.01 10.10 14.82
N LEU A 408 -22.71 11.34 15.25
CA LEU A 408 -21.36 11.90 15.13
C LEU A 408 -20.34 11.05 15.90
N ASN A 409 -20.61 10.75 17.17
CA ASN A 409 -19.71 9.94 17.98
C ASN A 409 -19.49 8.55 17.37
N LYS A 410 -20.56 7.88 16.93
CA LYS A 410 -20.46 6.59 16.25
C LYS A 410 -19.64 6.69 14.97
N GLY A 411 -19.85 7.74 14.15
CA GLY A 411 -19.10 7.96 12.94
C GLY A 411 -17.61 8.20 13.22
N ILE A 412 -17.29 9.04 14.19
CA ILE A 412 -15.90 9.25 14.62
C ILE A 412 -15.26 7.93 15.05
N ASP A 413 -15.91 7.17 15.94
CA ASP A 413 -15.35 5.92 16.46
C ASP A 413 -15.08 4.92 15.34
N GLN A 414 -16.01 4.74 14.39
CA GLN A 414 -15.84 3.82 13.27
C GLN A 414 -14.75 4.27 12.28
N LEU A 415 -14.71 5.57 11.93
CA LEU A 415 -13.66 6.11 11.06
C LEU A 415 -12.26 5.99 11.68
N MET A 416 -12.17 6.12 13.01
CA MET A 416 -10.90 5.91 13.71
C MET A 416 -10.52 4.42 13.78
N ASP A 417 -11.50 3.50 13.92
CA ASP A 417 -11.24 2.06 13.83
C ASP A 417 -10.76 1.61 12.45
N GLU A 418 -11.21 2.29 11.40
CA GLU A 418 -10.66 2.13 10.05
C GLU A 418 -9.23 2.69 9.91
N GLY A 419 -8.77 3.48 10.89
CA GLY A 419 -7.47 4.15 10.87
C GLY A 419 -7.39 5.31 9.87
N VAL A 420 -8.51 5.94 9.55
CA VAL A 420 -8.52 7.13 8.66
C VAL A 420 -7.74 8.30 9.27
N ALA A 421 -7.76 8.42 10.61
CA ALA A 421 -7.05 9.43 11.39
C ALA A 421 -6.89 8.95 12.83
N GLN A 422 -6.29 9.77 13.69
CA GLN A 422 -6.10 9.46 15.11
C GLN A 422 -6.98 10.36 15.97
N LEU A 423 -7.54 9.78 17.04
CA LEU A 423 -8.40 10.49 18.00
C LEU A 423 -7.64 10.70 19.30
N PHE A 424 -7.64 11.92 19.78
CA PHE A 424 -7.14 12.30 21.10
C PHE A 424 -8.25 13.01 21.89
N VAL A 425 -8.38 12.67 23.17
CA VAL A 425 -9.29 13.35 24.09
C VAL A 425 -8.46 14.16 25.08
N ASN A 426 -8.52 15.47 24.97
CA ASN A 426 -7.78 16.36 25.85
C ASN A 426 -8.29 16.21 27.30
N GLN A 427 -7.37 15.96 28.24
CA GLN A 427 -7.73 15.69 29.64
C GLN A 427 -8.21 16.95 30.39
N TYR A 428 -7.75 18.13 29.96
CA TYR A 428 -8.07 19.39 30.63
C TYR A 428 -9.52 19.85 30.34
N ASN A 429 -9.96 19.74 29.09
CA ASN A 429 -11.26 20.27 28.65
C ASN A 429 -12.22 19.22 28.08
N GLY A 430 -11.81 17.95 27.99
CA GLY A 430 -12.61 16.85 27.46
C GLY A 430 -12.91 16.92 25.96
N ARG A 431 -12.34 17.89 25.23
CA ARG A 431 -12.61 18.07 23.80
C ARG A 431 -11.89 16.99 22.98
N LYS A 432 -12.52 16.58 21.90
CA LYS A 432 -11.98 15.62 20.93
C LYS A 432 -11.11 16.34 19.90
N ILE A 433 -9.91 15.83 19.69
CA ILE A 433 -8.95 16.32 18.69
C ILE A 433 -8.74 15.20 17.68
N ILE A 434 -8.85 15.51 16.41
CA ILE A 434 -8.50 14.63 15.31
C ILE A 434 -7.12 15.03 14.80
N GLY A 435 -6.23 14.04 14.79
CA GLY A 435 -4.88 14.14 14.22
C GLY A 435 -4.81 13.46 12.87
N THR A 436 -4.26 14.14 11.87
CA THR A 436 -4.11 13.66 10.48
C THR A 436 -2.71 13.92 9.95
N VAL A 437 -2.35 13.25 8.86
CA VAL A 437 -1.10 13.53 8.13
C VAL A 437 -1.28 14.78 7.26
N GLY A 438 -2.47 15.00 6.70
CA GLY A 438 -2.71 16.13 5.81
C GLY A 438 -4.14 16.67 5.83
N GLN A 439 -4.31 17.81 5.16
CA GLN A 439 -5.56 18.57 5.14
C GLN A 439 -6.72 17.78 4.50
N LEU A 440 -6.44 17.01 3.46
CA LEU A 440 -7.46 16.28 2.70
C LEU A 440 -8.17 15.23 3.55
N GLN A 441 -7.50 14.64 4.54
CA GLN A 441 -8.14 13.69 5.46
C GLN A 441 -9.28 14.32 6.26
N PHE A 442 -9.16 15.60 6.70
CA PHE A 442 -10.26 16.30 7.37
C PHE A 442 -11.47 16.46 6.46
N GLU A 443 -11.26 16.72 5.17
CA GLU A 443 -12.33 16.87 4.20
C GLU A 443 -13.03 15.52 3.94
N VAL A 444 -12.25 14.46 3.84
CA VAL A 444 -12.77 13.09 3.69
C VAL A 444 -13.57 12.68 4.92
N ILE A 445 -13.07 12.93 6.13
CA ILE A 445 -13.78 12.62 7.37
C ILE A 445 -15.10 13.41 7.42
N GLN A 446 -15.08 14.70 7.12
CA GLN A 446 -16.29 15.54 7.10
C GLN A 446 -17.32 15.04 6.09
N TYR A 447 -16.88 14.70 4.88
CA TYR A 447 -17.72 14.15 3.84
C TYR A 447 -18.37 12.82 4.28
N ARG A 448 -17.57 11.90 4.81
CA ARG A 448 -18.04 10.59 5.26
C ARG A 448 -18.99 10.69 6.46
N LEU A 449 -18.70 11.57 7.45
CA LEU A 449 -19.60 11.82 8.57
C LEU A 449 -20.97 12.32 8.10
N LEU A 450 -21.00 13.19 7.12
CA LEU A 450 -22.25 13.71 6.56
C LEU A 450 -23.01 12.63 5.77
N HIS A 451 -22.36 11.96 4.84
CA HIS A 451 -23.03 11.08 3.88
C HIS A 451 -23.30 9.66 4.42
N GLU A 452 -22.42 9.13 5.25
CA GLU A 452 -22.56 7.78 5.80
C GLU A 452 -23.28 7.75 7.15
N TYR A 453 -23.12 8.79 7.98
CA TYR A 453 -23.68 8.85 9.34
C TYR A 453 -24.76 9.91 9.52
N ASN A 454 -25.03 10.72 8.49
CA ASN A 454 -25.96 11.85 8.55
C ASN A 454 -25.66 12.80 9.73
N ALA A 455 -24.38 13.07 9.97
CA ALA A 455 -23.88 13.89 11.05
C ALA A 455 -22.96 14.99 10.51
N GLN A 456 -23.27 16.23 10.81
CA GLN A 456 -22.42 17.38 10.48
C GLN A 456 -21.44 17.65 11.60
N CYS A 457 -20.16 17.87 11.25
CA CYS A 457 -19.14 18.36 12.18
C CYS A 457 -18.65 19.75 11.80
N LYS A 458 -18.07 20.44 12.76
CA LYS A 458 -17.30 21.68 12.59
C LYS A 458 -15.87 21.43 13.00
N TRP A 459 -14.95 22.01 12.26
CA TRP A 459 -13.53 21.97 12.56
C TRP A 459 -13.10 23.29 13.19
N GLU A 460 -12.46 23.21 14.35
CA GLU A 460 -11.80 24.35 14.98
C GLU A 460 -10.28 24.11 14.96
N PRO A 461 -9.51 25.02 14.36
CA PRO A 461 -8.05 24.89 14.32
C PRO A 461 -7.43 24.87 15.73
N ILE A 462 -6.41 24.07 15.91
CA ILE A 462 -5.55 24.07 17.09
C ILE A 462 -4.09 24.05 16.65
N SER A 463 -3.27 24.87 17.26
CA SER A 463 -1.83 24.87 17.03
C SER A 463 -1.18 23.82 17.91
N LEU A 464 -0.84 22.68 17.35
CA LEU A 464 -0.06 21.61 17.97
C LEU A 464 1.10 21.26 17.07
N TYR A 465 2.25 21.00 17.67
CA TYR A 465 3.48 20.63 16.99
C TYR A 465 3.59 19.12 16.83
N LYS A 466 3.41 18.36 17.93
CA LYS A 466 3.55 16.89 17.94
C LYS A 466 2.68 16.25 19.02
N ALA A 467 2.21 15.03 18.72
CA ALA A 467 1.67 14.11 19.71
C ALA A 467 2.77 13.10 20.09
N CYS A 468 3.02 12.93 21.38
CA CYS A 468 4.02 12.02 21.90
C CYS A 468 3.38 11.07 22.90
N TRP A 469 3.48 9.76 22.65
CA TRP A 469 3.14 8.76 23.65
C TRP A 469 4.22 8.73 24.71
N ILE A 470 3.82 8.76 25.97
CA ILE A 470 4.75 8.87 27.08
C ILE A 470 4.80 7.59 27.90
N GLU A 471 6.01 7.20 28.29
CA GLU A 471 6.29 6.04 29.11
C GLU A 471 7.39 6.36 30.12
N SER A 472 7.31 5.77 31.31
CA SER A 472 8.36 5.86 32.31
C SER A 472 8.36 4.61 33.20
N ASP A 473 9.54 4.15 33.55
CA ASP A 473 9.74 3.12 34.58
C ASP A 473 9.56 3.68 36.01
N ASN A 474 9.52 5.03 36.15
CA ASN A 474 9.26 5.73 37.39
C ASN A 474 7.82 6.27 37.42
N ALA A 475 6.91 5.51 38.04
CA ALA A 475 5.50 5.86 38.12
C ALA A 475 5.23 7.19 38.85
N GLU A 476 6.04 7.54 39.88
CA GLU A 476 5.89 8.79 40.62
C GLU A 476 6.22 10.02 39.72
N GLU A 477 7.32 9.93 38.97
CA GLU A 477 7.73 10.98 38.04
C GLU A 477 6.71 11.14 36.90
N LEU A 478 6.15 10.04 36.37
CA LEU A 478 5.09 10.07 35.37
C LEU A 478 3.84 10.78 35.89
N GLU A 479 3.40 10.51 37.12
CA GLU A 479 2.26 11.18 37.73
C GLU A 479 2.53 12.65 38.02
N GLN A 480 3.76 13.02 38.44
CA GLN A 480 4.17 14.43 38.59
C GLN A 480 4.16 15.15 37.24
N PHE A 481 4.65 14.51 36.19
CA PHE A 481 4.61 15.05 34.83
C PHE A 481 3.17 15.33 34.38
N LYS A 482 2.28 14.35 34.50
CA LYS A 482 0.86 14.50 34.15
C LYS A 482 0.19 15.64 34.88
N LYS A 483 0.48 15.81 36.18
CA LYS A 483 -0.03 16.92 36.97
C LYS A 483 0.52 18.28 36.52
N ARG A 484 1.83 18.39 36.30
CA ARG A 484 2.48 19.65 35.88
C ARG A 484 2.12 20.06 34.47
N LYS A 485 1.93 19.09 33.57
CA LYS A 485 1.64 19.31 32.15
C LYS A 485 0.18 18.99 31.79
N PHE A 486 -0.74 19.02 32.76
CA PHE A 486 -2.13 18.57 32.63
C PHE A 486 -2.87 19.16 31.42
N GLN A 487 -2.65 20.43 31.09
CA GLN A 487 -3.25 21.10 29.92
C GLN A 487 -2.83 20.50 28.57
N TYR A 488 -1.64 19.85 28.52
CA TYR A 488 -1.11 19.19 27.33
C TYR A 488 -1.38 17.70 27.29
N MET A 489 -2.02 17.16 28.35
CA MET A 489 -2.31 15.73 28.42
C MET A 489 -3.58 15.38 27.66
N ALA A 490 -3.51 14.29 26.93
CA ALA A 490 -4.63 13.66 26.25
C ALA A 490 -4.59 12.15 26.42
N LYS A 491 -5.70 11.50 26.12
CA LYS A 491 -5.80 10.06 25.92
C LYS A 491 -6.03 9.78 24.45
N ASP A 492 -5.34 8.80 23.91
CA ASP A 492 -5.69 8.27 22.59
C ASP A 492 -6.93 7.36 22.68
N LYS A 493 -7.33 6.77 21.55
CA LYS A 493 -8.50 5.88 21.48
C LYS A 493 -8.35 4.61 22.33
N GLU A 494 -7.14 4.12 22.53
CA GLU A 494 -6.79 2.97 23.36
C GLU A 494 -6.66 3.32 24.84
N GLY A 495 -6.77 4.60 25.19
CA GLY A 495 -6.66 5.09 26.57
C GLY A 495 -5.23 5.33 27.05
N ARG A 496 -4.23 5.27 26.14
CA ARG A 496 -2.83 5.54 26.46
C ARG A 496 -2.60 7.04 26.70
N ASP A 497 -1.62 7.37 27.53
CA ASP A 497 -1.25 8.73 27.83
C ASP A 497 -0.47 9.36 26.67
N VAL A 498 -0.93 10.50 26.20
CA VAL A 498 -0.32 11.28 25.12
C VAL A 498 -0.06 12.70 25.56
N PHE A 499 1.17 13.17 25.36
CA PHE A 499 1.56 14.55 25.53
C PHE A 499 1.43 15.29 24.20
N LEU A 500 0.55 16.29 24.13
CA LEU A 500 0.30 17.12 22.94
C LEU A 500 1.13 18.41 23.06
N ALA A 501 2.34 18.41 22.51
CA ALA A 501 3.19 19.60 22.51
C ALA A 501 2.68 20.65 21.52
N ASP A 502 2.51 21.91 21.95
CA ASP A 502 2.12 23.02 21.09
C ASP A 502 3.30 23.59 20.27
N SER A 503 4.53 23.36 20.73
CA SER A 503 5.75 23.79 20.06
C SER A 503 6.93 22.86 20.31
N GLY A 504 7.94 22.92 19.44
CA GLY A 504 9.20 22.19 19.64
C GLY A 504 9.91 22.59 20.93
N TYR A 505 9.79 23.86 21.35
CA TYR A 505 10.33 24.35 22.60
C TYR A 505 9.68 23.68 23.83
N VAL A 506 8.34 23.61 23.85
CA VAL A 506 7.61 22.94 24.96
C VAL A 506 7.97 21.47 25.06
N LEU A 507 8.15 20.79 23.93
CA LEU A 507 8.61 19.40 23.91
C LEU A 507 10.03 19.26 24.46
N GLN A 508 10.95 20.09 24.01
CA GLN A 508 12.34 20.08 24.48
C GLN A 508 12.45 20.37 25.98
N MET A 509 11.68 21.34 26.49
CA MET A 509 11.62 21.63 27.92
C MET A 509 11.05 20.45 28.72
N ALA A 510 10.00 19.79 28.20
CA ALA A 510 9.44 18.61 28.84
C ALA A 510 10.44 17.47 28.93
N GLN A 511 11.22 17.23 27.87
CA GLN A 511 12.28 16.22 27.82
C GLN A 511 13.47 16.54 28.77
N SER A 512 13.81 17.83 28.91
CA SER A 512 14.91 18.26 29.80
C SER A 512 14.55 18.21 31.28
N ASP A 513 13.29 18.57 31.63
CA ASP A 513 12.79 18.62 33.00
C ASP A 513 12.51 17.22 33.58
N PHE A 514 12.19 16.23 32.73
CA PHE A 514 11.75 14.89 33.09
C PHE A 514 12.54 13.83 32.33
N LYS A 515 13.75 13.55 32.79
CA LYS A 515 14.73 12.70 32.08
C LYS A 515 14.36 11.21 32.03
N ASN A 516 13.56 10.74 32.98
CA ASN A 516 13.12 9.34 33.01
C ASN A 516 11.80 9.10 32.24
N ILE A 517 11.25 10.14 31.59
CA ILE A 517 10.10 9.99 30.71
C ILE A 517 10.60 9.84 29.27
N ARG A 518 10.22 8.74 28.66
CA ARG A 518 10.42 8.49 27.22
C ARG A 518 9.28 9.10 26.43
N PHE A 519 9.61 9.84 25.39
CA PHE A 519 8.64 10.47 24.48
C PHE A 519 8.74 9.78 23.13
N HIS A 520 7.72 9.01 22.78
CA HIS A 520 7.65 8.25 21.53
C HIS A 520 6.82 9.00 20.51
N PHE A 521 7.32 9.05 19.27
CA PHE A 521 6.61 9.65 18.12
C PHE A 521 5.81 8.61 17.34
N THR A 522 5.75 7.40 17.86
CA THR A 522 4.97 6.27 17.33
C THR A 522 4.19 5.63 18.46
N SER A 523 3.06 5.01 18.14
CA SER A 523 2.16 4.43 19.13
C SER A 523 2.58 3.06 19.66
N GLU A 524 3.56 2.42 19.04
CA GLU A 524 4.16 1.15 19.48
C GLU A 524 5.62 1.39 19.85
N PHE A 525 6.00 0.97 21.01
CA PHE A 525 7.34 1.12 21.59
C PHE A 525 7.66 -0.01 22.58
#